data_610f46dfa5991a08c4fac4bfc0413d4c
#
_entry.id   610f46dfa5991a08c4fac4bfc0413d4c
#
_cell.length_a   1.000
_cell.length_b   1.000
_cell.length_c   1.000
_cell.angle_alpha   90.00
_cell.angle_beta   90.00
_cell.angle_gamma   90.00
#
_symmetry.space_group_name_H-M   'P 1'
#
loop_
_entity.id
_entity.type
_entity.pdbx_description
1 polymer ?
#
loop_
_entity_poly.entity_id
_entity_poly.type
_entity_poly.pdbx_seq_one_letter_code
_entity_poly.pdbx_strand_id
1 'polypeptide(L)'
;MDSEEIYAYIGLLDDPDRQSQENLKINITAQNYILIGSAQCGKTNVLQTIIRSLAENYTPEEVNLYIIDFGSMILRNFAELHHCGGVVCVSDDEKLKNLFKLLQTEMVKRKEILAQSGVSSFVAYKEAGYRDLPQIVVVIDNLTALKEMYLQDQDYLLPLCRDGIAVGISFVVANVQTSGIGYRYLNNFEGRIALFCNETSEYGMLFEGCRMKLPNIPGRCLIQLNKHTYESQMYLSFEGEKEFERVQKIQDFVKKQNEKYTGMKAAIIPEIPKELTLSYIQKTYPDYLEEGKVMLGLG
;
A
#
# COMPACT_ATOMS: atom_id res chain seq x y z
N MET A 1 -22.38 -11.38 -8.94
CA MET A 1 -21.01 -11.85 -9.24
C MET A 1 -20.12 -11.04 -8.34
N ASP A 2 -19.59 -11.65 -7.30
CA ASP A 2 -18.59 -10.98 -6.47
C ASP A 2 -17.37 -10.76 -7.35
N SER A 3 -16.97 -9.48 -7.45
CA SER A 3 -15.79 -9.10 -8.23
C SER A 3 -14.57 -9.77 -7.61
N GLU A 4 -13.82 -10.53 -8.40
CA GLU A 4 -12.56 -11.15 -7.97
C GLU A 4 -11.46 -10.11 -7.71
N GLU A 5 -11.76 -8.85 -7.93
CA GLU A 5 -10.87 -7.71 -7.81
C GLU A 5 -11.06 -6.99 -6.48
N ILE A 6 -9.98 -6.45 -5.96
CA ILE A 6 -9.95 -5.70 -4.70
C ILE A 6 -10.10 -4.20 -4.97
N TYR A 7 -11.08 -3.60 -4.33
CA TYR A 7 -11.38 -2.17 -4.45
C TYR A 7 -11.22 -1.46 -3.10
N ALA A 8 -10.64 -0.27 -3.14
CA ALA A 8 -10.66 0.66 -2.01
C ALA A 8 -11.63 1.81 -2.29
N TYR A 9 -12.55 2.06 -1.37
CA TYR A 9 -13.49 3.19 -1.42
C TYR A 9 -12.84 4.40 -0.74
N ILE A 10 -12.62 5.47 -1.50
CA ILE A 10 -11.77 6.57 -1.06
C ILE A 10 -12.45 7.94 -1.02
N GLY A 11 -13.65 8.08 -1.58
CA GLY A 11 -14.30 9.38 -1.64
C GLY A 11 -15.63 9.35 -2.40
N LEU A 12 -16.04 10.53 -2.85
CA LEU A 12 -17.17 10.73 -3.72
C LEU A 12 -16.69 11.28 -5.07
N LEU A 13 -17.14 10.64 -6.13
CA LEU A 13 -17.00 11.12 -7.49
C LEU A 13 -18.18 12.05 -7.79
N ASP A 14 -17.89 13.26 -8.21
CA ASP A 14 -18.88 14.18 -8.73
C ASP A 14 -18.84 14.14 -10.25
N ASP A 15 -19.89 13.63 -10.88
CA ASP A 15 -20.06 13.60 -12.34
C ASP A 15 -21.15 14.60 -12.75
N PRO A 16 -20.76 15.86 -13.07
CA PRO A 16 -21.72 16.88 -13.46
C PRO A 16 -22.49 16.55 -14.74
N ASP A 17 -21.86 15.80 -15.66
CA ASP A 17 -22.47 15.44 -16.95
C ASP A 17 -23.66 14.47 -16.75
N ARG A 18 -23.54 13.60 -15.75
CA ARG A 18 -24.62 12.65 -15.38
C ARG A 18 -25.49 13.13 -14.23
N GLN A 19 -25.18 14.28 -13.62
CA GLN A 19 -25.81 14.78 -12.42
C GLN A 19 -25.89 13.73 -11.30
N SER A 20 -24.85 12.93 -11.15
CA SER A 20 -24.76 11.84 -10.17
C SER A 20 -23.56 12.02 -9.26
N GLN A 21 -23.76 11.62 -8.01
CA GLN A 21 -22.66 11.43 -7.05
C GLN A 21 -22.55 9.94 -6.74
N GLU A 22 -21.38 9.37 -6.96
CA GLU A 22 -21.12 7.95 -6.75
C GLU A 22 -19.94 7.76 -5.80
N ASN A 23 -19.91 6.62 -5.13
CA ASN A 23 -18.73 6.26 -4.34
C ASN A 23 -17.51 6.12 -5.25
N LEU A 24 -16.50 6.93 -5.00
CA LEU A 24 -15.22 6.80 -5.68
C LEU A 24 -14.48 5.59 -5.14
N LYS A 25 -14.25 4.62 -6.02
CA LYS A 25 -13.46 3.42 -5.73
C LYS A 25 -12.29 3.28 -6.69
N ILE A 26 -11.18 2.79 -6.18
CA ILE A 26 -9.99 2.47 -6.96
C ILE A 26 -9.75 0.96 -6.97
N ASN A 27 -9.37 0.43 -8.15
CA ASN A 27 -9.10 -0.99 -8.33
C ASN A 27 -7.63 -1.29 -7.99
N ILE A 28 -7.40 -1.84 -6.82
CA ILE A 28 -6.07 -2.15 -6.31
C ILE A 28 -5.44 -3.38 -7.03
N THR A 29 -6.26 -4.29 -7.52
CA THR A 29 -5.78 -5.47 -8.25
C THR A 29 -5.28 -5.13 -9.64
N ALA A 30 -5.91 -4.15 -10.30
CA ALA A 30 -5.66 -3.86 -11.71
C ALA A 30 -4.41 -3.01 -11.95
N GLN A 31 -4.05 -2.11 -11.02
CA GLN A 31 -2.99 -1.12 -11.27
C GLN A 31 -2.37 -0.54 -10.01
N ASN A 32 -1.16 0.01 -10.16
CA ASN A 32 -0.52 0.82 -9.14
C ASN A 32 -1.08 2.25 -9.15
N TYR A 33 -1.09 2.89 -7.98
CA TYR A 33 -1.57 4.27 -7.81
C TYR A 33 -0.48 5.20 -7.32
N ILE A 34 -0.39 6.37 -7.93
CA ILE A 34 0.43 7.47 -7.45
C ILE A 34 -0.45 8.65 -7.03
N LEU A 35 -0.17 9.18 -5.86
CA LEU A 35 -0.84 10.30 -5.24
C LEU A 35 0.14 11.47 -5.14
N ILE A 36 -0.13 12.55 -5.85
CA ILE A 36 0.69 13.77 -5.83
C ILE A 36 -0.10 14.91 -5.16
N GLY A 37 0.60 15.70 -4.36
CA GLY A 37 0.03 16.90 -3.74
C GLY A 37 1.03 17.60 -2.85
N SER A 38 0.89 18.90 -2.72
CA SER A 38 1.74 19.75 -1.87
C SER A 38 1.71 19.32 -0.40
N ALA A 39 2.60 19.86 0.41
CA ALA A 39 2.60 19.60 1.85
C ALA A 39 1.24 19.95 2.47
N GLN A 40 0.78 19.17 3.44
CA GLN A 40 -0.45 19.38 4.19
C GLN A 40 -1.77 19.41 3.40
N CYS A 41 -1.77 18.93 2.14
CA CYS A 41 -3.00 18.86 1.32
C CYS A 41 -3.86 17.59 1.57
N GLY A 42 -3.46 16.69 2.46
CA GLY A 42 -4.24 15.51 2.84
C GLY A 42 -3.76 14.18 2.26
N LYS A 43 -2.56 14.08 1.67
CA LYS A 43 -2.01 12.82 1.14
C LYS A 43 -2.09 11.67 2.14
N THR A 44 -1.61 11.88 3.36
CA THR A 44 -1.63 10.85 4.41
C THR A 44 -3.06 10.43 4.77
N ASN A 45 -4.03 11.35 4.74
CA ASN A 45 -5.45 11.01 4.91
C ASN A 45 -5.93 10.05 3.82
N VAL A 46 -5.54 10.27 2.56
CA VAL A 46 -5.91 9.36 1.46
C VAL A 46 -5.30 7.97 1.67
N LEU A 47 -4.02 7.89 2.06
CA LEU A 47 -3.38 6.61 2.38
C LEU A 47 -4.09 5.89 3.54
N GLN A 48 -4.43 6.61 4.61
CA GLN A 48 -5.22 6.07 5.72
C GLN A 48 -6.60 5.59 5.27
N THR A 49 -7.28 6.34 4.39
CA THR A 49 -8.59 5.96 3.85
C THR A 49 -8.50 4.66 3.05
N ILE A 50 -7.45 4.49 2.23
CA ILE A 50 -7.21 3.26 1.48
C ILE A 50 -6.98 2.08 2.44
N ILE A 51 -6.08 2.23 3.42
CA ILE A 51 -5.80 1.19 4.42
C ILE A 51 -7.08 0.80 5.18
N ARG A 52 -7.83 1.80 5.64
CA ARG A 52 -9.09 1.61 6.35
C ARG A 52 -10.11 0.87 5.49
N SER A 53 -10.33 1.33 4.26
CA SER A 53 -11.29 0.73 3.33
C SER A 53 -10.94 -0.74 3.05
N LEU A 54 -9.67 -1.05 2.82
CA LEU A 54 -9.23 -2.42 2.58
C LEU A 54 -9.47 -3.31 3.82
N ALA A 55 -9.11 -2.84 5.01
CA ALA A 55 -9.28 -3.60 6.24
C ALA A 55 -10.74 -3.77 6.67
N GLU A 56 -11.63 -2.84 6.33
CA GLU A 56 -13.08 -2.94 6.63
C GLU A 56 -13.80 -3.94 5.72
N ASN A 57 -13.40 -4.02 4.45
CA ASN A 57 -14.14 -4.77 3.42
C ASN A 57 -13.56 -6.14 3.09
N TYR A 58 -12.30 -6.40 3.44
CA TYR A 58 -11.62 -7.67 3.16
C TYR A 58 -11.01 -8.26 4.43
N THR A 59 -10.79 -9.56 4.41
CA THR A 59 -10.08 -10.29 5.49
C THR A 59 -8.57 -10.22 5.29
N PRO A 60 -7.76 -10.50 6.33
CA PRO A 60 -6.31 -10.64 6.18
C PRO A 60 -5.88 -11.77 5.23
N GLU A 61 -6.76 -12.75 4.98
CA GLU A 61 -6.53 -13.83 4.01
C GLU A 61 -6.74 -13.36 2.56
N GLU A 62 -7.47 -12.25 2.36
CA GLU A 62 -7.73 -11.66 1.04
C GLU A 62 -6.77 -10.53 0.70
N VAL A 63 -6.38 -9.71 1.71
CA VAL A 63 -5.53 -8.53 1.53
C VAL A 63 -4.47 -8.43 2.61
N ASN A 64 -3.21 -8.34 2.20
CA ASN A 64 -2.07 -8.05 3.06
C ASN A 64 -1.49 -6.67 2.75
N LEU A 65 -1.12 -5.95 3.79
CA LEU A 65 -0.57 -4.60 3.73
C LEU A 65 0.88 -4.59 4.21
N TYR A 66 1.73 -3.88 3.49
CA TYR A 66 3.06 -3.48 3.95
C TYR A 66 3.18 -1.98 3.79
N ILE A 67 3.70 -1.29 4.79
CA ILE A 67 3.68 0.17 4.83
C ILE A 67 5.12 0.69 4.97
N ILE A 68 5.48 1.66 4.13
CA ILE A 68 6.72 2.42 4.24
C ILE A 68 6.33 3.87 4.53
N ASP A 69 6.54 4.31 5.77
CA ASP A 69 6.16 5.65 6.25
C ASP A 69 7.42 6.52 6.43
N PHE A 70 7.78 7.22 5.35
CA PHE A 70 8.88 8.17 5.33
C PHE A 70 8.39 9.62 5.31
N GLY A 71 7.09 9.82 5.53
CA GLY A 71 6.45 11.12 5.54
C GLY A 71 5.97 11.54 6.91
N SER A 72 4.79 11.11 7.27
CA SER A 72 4.06 11.59 8.45
C SER A 72 4.37 10.86 9.74
N MET A 73 4.92 9.65 9.68
CA MET A 73 5.10 8.71 10.78
C MET A 73 3.81 8.30 11.51
N ILE A 74 2.65 8.71 11.01
CA ILE A 74 1.35 8.39 11.62
C ILE A 74 0.84 7.00 11.18
N LEU A 75 1.28 6.52 10.01
CA LEU A 75 0.87 5.22 9.48
C LEU A 75 1.41 4.04 10.30
N ARG A 76 2.43 4.26 11.15
CA ARG A 76 2.93 3.26 12.10
C ARG A 76 1.85 2.76 13.07
N ASN A 77 0.80 3.54 13.29
CA ASN A 77 -0.33 3.13 14.15
C ASN A 77 -1.16 1.98 13.58
N PHE A 78 -0.95 1.61 12.31
CA PHE A 78 -1.54 0.40 11.70
C PHE A 78 -0.68 -0.86 11.85
N ALA A 79 0.49 -0.78 12.51
CA ALA A 79 1.43 -1.91 12.60
C ALA A 79 0.83 -3.18 13.20
N GLU A 80 -0.07 -3.03 14.19
CA GLU A 80 -0.74 -4.16 14.88
C GLU A 80 -1.97 -4.71 14.14
N LEU A 81 -2.37 -4.09 13.02
CA LEU A 81 -3.50 -4.56 12.23
C LEU A 81 -3.20 -5.94 11.65
N HIS A 82 -4.10 -6.91 11.78
CA HIS A 82 -3.88 -8.28 11.29
C HIS A 82 -3.63 -8.37 9.77
N HIS A 83 -4.11 -7.39 9.02
CA HIS A 83 -3.82 -7.23 7.58
C HIS A 83 -2.38 -6.75 7.32
N CYS A 84 -1.71 -6.16 8.31
CA CYS A 84 -0.41 -5.50 8.15
C CYS A 84 0.74 -6.44 8.54
N GLY A 85 1.61 -6.76 7.58
CA GLY A 85 2.83 -7.52 7.82
C GLY A 85 3.96 -6.69 8.43
N GLY A 86 3.82 -5.37 8.47
CA GLY A 86 4.73 -4.46 9.14
C GLY A 86 4.75 -3.06 8.55
N VAL A 87 5.24 -2.13 9.37
CA VAL A 87 5.49 -0.73 8.99
C VAL A 87 6.98 -0.46 9.10
N VAL A 88 7.56 0.11 8.05
CA VAL A 88 8.97 0.53 7.97
C VAL A 88 9.03 2.04 8.08
N CYS A 89 9.78 2.56 9.05
CA CYS A 89 10.05 3.97 9.23
C CYS A 89 11.48 4.34 8.79
N VAL A 90 11.81 5.63 8.74
CA VAL A 90 13.08 6.15 8.21
C VAL A 90 14.34 5.51 8.84
N SER A 91 14.28 5.09 10.11
CA SER A 91 15.42 4.50 10.82
C SER A 91 15.50 2.97 10.75
N ASP A 92 14.61 2.34 9.98
CA ASP A 92 14.47 0.87 9.98
C ASP A 92 15.15 0.24 8.75
N ASP A 93 16.43 0.54 8.52
CA ASP A 93 17.19 0.14 7.33
C ASP A 93 17.16 -1.37 7.08
N GLU A 94 17.35 -2.16 8.14
CA GLU A 94 17.34 -3.63 8.03
C GLU A 94 15.95 -4.17 7.71
N LYS A 95 14.94 -3.63 8.36
CA LYS A 95 13.54 -3.99 8.10
C LYS A 95 13.13 -3.66 6.67
N LEU A 96 13.59 -2.52 6.13
CA LEU A 96 13.36 -2.15 4.73
C LEU A 96 13.99 -3.16 3.76
N LYS A 97 15.25 -3.55 3.98
CA LYS A 97 15.93 -4.58 3.17
C LYS A 97 15.18 -5.91 3.22
N ASN A 98 14.74 -6.31 4.40
CA ASN A 98 13.98 -7.54 4.61
C ASN A 98 12.61 -7.49 3.93
N LEU A 99 11.93 -6.33 3.92
CA LEU A 99 10.70 -6.13 3.17
C LEU A 99 10.94 -6.31 1.65
N PHE A 100 11.96 -5.69 1.08
CA PHE A 100 12.27 -5.88 -0.34
C PHE A 100 12.60 -7.33 -0.68
N LYS A 101 13.37 -8.01 0.16
CA LYS A 101 13.68 -9.44 0.00
C LYS A 101 12.42 -10.30 0.06
N LEU A 102 11.52 -10.01 1.01
CA LEU A 102 10.22 -10.69 1.13
C LEU A 102 9.39 -10.52 -0.14
N LEU A 103 9.24 -9.29 -0.63
CA LEU A 103 8.44 -9.01 -1.83
C LEU A 103 9.03 -9.65 -3.09
N GLN A 104 10.36 -9.65 -3.24
CA GLN A 104 11.05 -10.31 -4.35
C GLN A 104 10.85 -11.83 -4.30
N THR A 105 11.02 -12.43 -3.13
CA THR A 105 10.81 -13.87 -2.93
C THR A 105 9.36 -14.25 -3.20
N GLU A 106 8.41 -13.47 -2.71
CA GLU A 106 6.99 -13.70 -2.92
C GLU A 106 6.62 -13.55 -4.41
N MET A 107 7.19 -12.58 -5.11
CA MET A 107 6.97 -12.41 -6.54
C MET A 107 7.43 -13.63 -7.36
N VAL A 108 8.60 -14.18 -7.05
CA VAL A 108 9.11 -15.39 -7.71
C VAL A 108 8.21 -16.59 -7.43
N LYS A 109 7.90 -16.83 -6.15
CA LYS A 109 7.01 -17.91 -5.71
C LYS A 109 5.65 -17.86 -6.40
N ARG A 110 5.05 -16.67 -6.49
CA ARG A 110 3.75 -16.49 -7.13
C ARG A 110 3.80 -16.74 -8.63
N LYS A 111 4.87 -16.32 -9.32
CA LYS A 111 5.07 -16.67 -10.74
C LYS A 111 5.08 -18.19 -10.97
N GLU A 112 5.73 -18.94 -10.09
CA GLU A 112 5.76 -20.41 -10.13
C GLU A 112 4.37 -21.03 -9.89
N ILE A 113 3.63 -20.53 -8.88
CA ILE A 113 2.26 -21.00 -8.57
C ILE A 113 1.32 -20.74 -9.76
N LEU A 114 1.35 -19.55 -10.35
CA LEU A 114 0.53 -19.19 -11.51
C LEU A 114 0.87 -20.09 -12.70
N ALA A 115 2.15 -20.31 -12.98
CA ALA A 115 2.59 -21.19 -14.05
C ALA A 115 2.11 -22.64 -13.85
N GLN A 116 2.23 -23.18 -12.62
CA GLN A 116 1.75 -24.52 -12.26
C GLN A 116 0.22 -24.64 -12.38
N SER A 117 -0.50 -23.56 -12.11
CA SER A 117 -1.96 -23.49 -12.24
C SER A 117 -2.43 -23.24 -13.70
N GLY A 118 -1.49 -23.06 -14.63
CA GLY A 118 -1.79 -22.87 -16.06
C GLY A 118 -2.38 -21.49 -16.39
N VAL A 119 -2.19 -20.49 -15.52
CA VAL A 119 -2.70 -19.13 -15.72
C VAL A 119 -1.56 -18.11 -15.83
N SER A 120 -1.81 -16.98 -16.51
CA SER A 120 -0.79 -15.99 -16.80
C SER A 120 -0.81 -14.77 -15.86
N SER A 121 -1.85 -14.64 -15.01
CA SER A 121 -2.02 -13.48 -14.14
C SER A 121 -2.76 -13.83 -12.86
N PHE A 122 -2.57 -12.97 -11.86
CA PHE A 122 -3.28 -13.07 -10.58
C PHE A 122 -4.80 -12.96 -10.72
N VAL A 123 -5.29 -12.10 -11.62
CA VAL A 123 -6.73 -11.99 -11.91
C VAL A 123 -7.26 -13.32 -12.46
N ALA A 124 -6.59 -13.89 -13.47
CA ALA A 124 -6.98 -15.20 -14.02
C ALA A 124 -6.91 -16.33 -12.97
N TYR A 125 -5.97 -16.25 -12.03
CA TYR A 125 -5.88 -17.19 -10.91
C TYR A 125 -7.11 -17.11 -10.00
N LYS A 126 -7.52 -15.90 -9.66
CA LYS A 126 -8.74 -15.66 -8.87
C LYS A 126 -10.01 -16.09 -9.61
N GLU A 127 -10.12 -15.78 -10.91
CA GLU A 127 -11.22 -16.19 -11.78
C GLU A 127 -11.33 -17.71 -11.89
N ALA A 128 -10.20 -18.43 -11.86
CA ALA A 128 -10.16 -19.89 -11.81
C ALA A 128 -10.62 -20.49 -10.46
N GLY A 129 -10.93 -19.66 -9.48
CA GLY A 129 -11.47 -20.08 -8.17
C GLY A 129 -10.44 -20.27 -7.06
N TYR A 130 -9.16 -20.02 -7.30
CA TYR A 130 -8.13 -20.10 -6.26
C TYR A 130 -8.23 -18.94 -5.27
N ARG A 131 -8.06 -19.21 -3.96
CA ARG A 131 -8.23 -18.22 -2.88
C ARG A 131 -7.05 -18.15 -1.90
N ASP A 132 -6.03 -18.96 -2.09
CA ASP A 132 -4.89 -19.14 -1.19
C ASP A 132 -3.82 -18.04 -1.27
N LEU A 133 -3.88 -17.16 -2.29
CA LEU A 133 -2.99 -16.02 -2.43
C LEU A 133 -3.73 -14.72 -2.11
N PRO A 134 -3.35 -13.96 -1.06
CA PRO A 134 -3.89 -12.62 -0.83
C PRO A 134 -3.37 -11.62 -1.86
N GLN A 135 -4.14 -10.57 -2.13
CA GLN A 135 -3.60 -9.34 -2.74
C GLN A 135 -2.60 -8.71 -1.77
N ILE A 136 -1.40 -8.44 -2.21
CA ILE A 136 -0.43 -7.65 -1.44
C ILE A 136 -0.51 -6.19 -1.89
N VAL A 137 -0.62 -5.28 -0.93
CA VAL A 137 -0.65 -3.83 -1.18
C VAL A 137 0.47 -3.18 -0.38
N VAL A 138 1.40 -2.56 -1.11
CA VAL A 138 2.50 -1.81 -0.51
C VAL A 138 2.17 -0.33 -0.55
N VAL A 139 2.01 0.27 0.63
CA VAL A 139 1.69 1.69 0.80
C VAL A 139 2.98 2.45 1.12
N ILE A 140 3.32 3.47 0.33
CA ILE A 140 4.55 4.26 0.49
C ILE A 140 4.18 5.74 0.67
N ASP A 141 4.48 6.30 1.83
CA ASP A 141 4.41 7.73 2.06
C ASP A 141 5.79 8.36 1.86
N ASN A 142 5.92 9.27 0.89
CA ASN A 142 7.13 9.95 0.47
C ASN A 142 8.15 9.07 -0.30
N LEU A 143 7.81 8.75 -1.55
CA LEU A 143 8.69 8.00 -2.45
C LEU A 143 10.04 8.68 -2.70
N THR A 144 10.07 10.01 -2.80
CA THR A 144 11.34 10.74 -3.02
C THR A 144 12.32 10.47 -1.89
N ALA A 145 11.89 10.56 -0.63
CA ALA A 145 12.75 10.26 0.51
C ALA A 145 13.25 8.80 0.48
N LEU A 146 12.39 7.85 0.17
CA LEU A 146 12.78 6.45 0.03
C LEU A 146 13.86 6.27 -1.05
N LYS A 147 13.69 6.89 -2.22
CA LYS A 147 14.66 6.82 -3.33
C LYS A 147 15.99 7.44 -2.96
N GLU A 148 15.98 8.62 -2.38
CA GLU A 148 17.19 9.35 -2.03
C GLU A 148 18.00 8.64 -0.93
N MET A 149 17.33 8.03 0.03
CA MET A 149 17.99 7.39 1.16
C MET A 149 18.46 5.96 0.88
N TYR A 150 17.73 5.19 0.05
CA TYR A 150 17.93 3.74 -0.02
C TYR A 150 18.03 3.14 -1.42
N LEU A 151 17.64 3.86 -2.47
CA LEU A 151 17.55 3.30 -3.82
C LEU A 151 18.53 3.92 -4.83
N GLN A 152 19.50 4.72 -4.38
CA GLN A 152 20.47 5.37 -5.27
C GLN A 152 21.44 4.35 -5.88
N ASP A 153 21.96 3.42 -5.07
CA ASP A 153 22.93 2.43 -5.51
C ASP A 153 22.27 1.27 -6.25
N GLN A 154 21.13 0.80 -5.76
CA GLN A 154 20.37 -0.28 -6.36
C GLN A 154 18.86 -0.08 -6.17
N ASP A 155 18.15 0.02 -7.27
CA ASP A 155 16.71 0.22 -7.27
C ASP A 155 15.96 -1.11 -7.25
N TYR A 156 15.65 -1.58 -6.04
CA TYR A 156 14.87 -2.80 -5.81
C TYR A 156 13.36 -2.59 -6.06
N LEU A 157 12.86 -1.36 -5.97
CA LEU A 157 11.44 -1.06 -6.01
C LEU A 157 10.89 -1.01 -7.43
N LEU A 158 11.63 -0.43 -8.39
CA LEU A 158 11.15 -0.26 -9.77
C LEU A 158 10.75 -1.59 -10.45
N PRO A 159 11.54 -2.69 -10.35
CA PRO A 159 11.13 -3.98 -10.88
C PRO A 159 9.86 -4.53 -10.21
N LEU A 160 9.69 -4.32 -8.91
CA LEU A 160 8.49 -4.74 -8.18
C LEU A 160 7.25 -3.97 -8.64
N CYS A 161 7.36 -2.64 -8.84
CA CYS A 161 6.27 -1.83 -9.37
C CYS A 161 5.87 -2.24 -10.80
N ARG A 162 6.86 -2.62 -11.63
CA ARG A 162 6.63 -3.02 -13.02
C ARG A 162 5.96 -4.39 -13.12
N ASP A 163 6.44 -5.37 -12.36
CA ASP A 163 6.07 -6.78 -12.56
C ASP A 163 5.06 -7.28 -11.50
N GLY A 164 4.86 -6.54 -10.42
CA GLY A 164 4.07 -6.96 -9.25
C GLY A 164 2.60 -7.18 -9.55
N ILE A 165 1.98 -6.32 -10.35
CA ILE A 165 0.54 -6.39 -10.67
C ILE A 165 0.17 -7.77 -11.23
N ALA A 166 1.00 -8.31 -12.12
CA ALA A 166 0.75 -9.61 -12.74
C ALA A 166 0.65 -10.76 -11.72
N VAL A 167 1.24 -10.61 -10.54
CA VAL A 167 1.26 -11.61 -9.46
C VAL A 167 0.51 -11.18 -8.20
N GLY A 168 -0.30 -10.13 -8.28
CA GLY A 168 -1.11 -9.66 -7.16
C GLY A 168 -0.33 -8.88 -6.10
N ILE A 169 0.69 -8.13 -6.51
CA ILE A 169 1.42 -7.17 -5.67
C ILE A 169 1.26 -5.79 -6.29
N SER A 170 0.58 -4.89 -5.60
CA SER A 170 0.31 -3.52 -6.05
C SER A 170 0.91 -2.48 -5.10
N PHE A 171 1.13 -1.29 -5.62
CA PHE A 171 1.74 -0.18 -4.92
C PHE A 171 0.81 1.03 -4.92
N VAL A 172 0.67 1.65 -3.76
CA VAL A 172 0.00 2.93 -3.57
C VAL A 172 1.01 3.90 -2.97
N VAL A 173 1.40 4.89 -3.73
CA VAL A 173 2.56 5.73 -3.43
C VAL A 173 2.15 7.19 -3.35
N ALA A 174 2.51 7.88 -2.28
CA ALA A 174 2.33 9.31 -2.14
C ALA A 174 3.65 10.07 -2.29
N ASN A 175 3.61 11.22 -2.94
CA ASN A 175 4.74 12.13 -3.07
C ASN A 175 4.29 13.59 -3.16
N VAL A 176 5.21 14.52 -2.91
CA VAL A 176 4.90 15.96 -2.95
C VAL A 176 4.78 16.47 -4.38
N GLN A 177 5.65 15.99 -5.28
CA GLN A 177 5.74 16.43 -6.66
C GLN A 177 6.28 15.31 -7.56
N THR A 178 6.08 15.44 -8.87
CA THR A 178 6.51 14.42 -9.85
C THR A 178 8.02 14.46 -10.14
N SER A 179 8.67 15.61 -9.95
CA SER A 179 10.09 15.82 -10.33
C SER A 179 11.06 14.89 -9.61
N GLY A 180 10.81 14.56 -8.33
CA GLY A 180 11.64 13.63 -7.55
C GLY A 180 11.42 12.15 -7.89
N ILE A 181 10.36 11.82 -8.63
CA ILE A 181 9.98 10.44 -8.93
C ILE A 181 10.69 9.93 -10.17
N GLY A 182 10.67 10.74 -11.24
CA GLY A 182 11.21 10.40 -12.55
C GLY A 182 10.24 9.59 -13.43
N TYR A 183 10.42 9.73 -14.73
CA TYR A 183 9.51 9.20 -15.75
C TYR A 183 9.42 7.66 -15.73
N ARG A 184 10.51 6.97 -15.41
CA ARG A 184 10.55 5.51 -15.32
C ARG A 184 9.58 4.95 -14.26
N TYR A 185 9.42 5.66 -13.13
CA TYR A 185 8.45 5.29 -12.12
C TYR A 185 7.02 5.65 -12.53
N LEU A 186 6.81 6.88 -13.01
CA LEU A 186 5.48 7.36 -13.41
C LEU A 186 4.80 6.44 -14.43
N ASN A 187 5.56 5.83 -15.32
CA ASN A 187 5.04 4.89 -16.31
C ASN A 187 4.50 3.58 -15.73
N ASN A 188 4.85 3.24 -14.49
CA ASN A 188 4.36 2.05 -13.81
C ASN A 188 3.17 2.34 -12.88
N PHE A 189 2.67 3.58 -12.89
CA PHE A 189 1.51 4.02 -12.13
C PHE A 189 0.43 4.53 -13.07
N GLU A 190 -0.45 3.63 -13.50
CA GLU A 190 -1.57 3.99 -14.37
C GLU A 190 -2.65 4.73 -13.58
N GLY A 191 -2.84 4.35 -12.31
CA GLY A 191 -3.73 5.05 -11.38
C GLY A 191 -3.08 6.34 -10.90
N ARG A 192 -3.71 7.49 -11.20
CA ARG A 192 -3.16 8.81 -10.88
C ARG A 192 -4.19 9.64 -10.13
N ILE A 193 -3.74 10.17 -8.99
CA ILE A 193 -4.55 11.02 -8.12
C ILE A 193 -3.74 12.27 -7.82
N ALA A 194 -4.31 13.44 -8.01
CA ALA A 194 -3.72 14.71 -7.61
C ALA A 194 -4.59 15.41 -6.59
N LEU A 195 -4.02 15.76 -5.46
CA LEU A 195 -4.55 16.73 -4.52
C LEU A 195 -4.09 18.14 -4.93
N PHE A 196 -4.35 19.14 -4.09
CA PHE A 196 -3.87 20.48 -4.35
C PHE A 196 -2.35 20.51 -4.53
N CYS A 197 -1.90 21.10 -5.65
CA CYS A 197 -0.49 21.30 -5.97
C CYS A 197 -0.22 22.80 -6.12
N ASN A 198 0.83 23.31 -5.46
CA ASN A 198 1.26 24.69 -5.59
C ASN A 198 1.67 24.99 -7.05
N GLU A 199 2.35 24.03 -7.67
CA GLU A 199 2.75 24.11 -9.08
C GLU A 199 1.69 23.45 -9.96
N THR A 200 0.98 24.25 -10.73
CA THR A 200 -0.11 23.76 -11.59
C THR A 200 0.36 22.86 -12.74
N SER A 201 1.65 22.91 -13.08
CA SER A 201 2.30 22.01 -14.03
C SER A 201 2.23 20.55 -13.63
N GLU A 202 2.11 20.24 -12.33
CA GLU A 202 1.97 18.88 -11.80
C GLU A 202 0.73 18.17 -12.39
N TYR A 203 -0.38 18.90 -12.57
CA TYR A 203 -1.59 18.31 -13.15
C TYR A 203 -1.38 17.90 -14.61
N GLY A 204 -0.65 18.68 -15.39
CA GLY A 204 -0.29 18.36 -16.78
C GLY A 204 0.69 17.18 -16.89
N MET A 205 1.56 17.00 -15.88
CA MET A 205 2.47 15.85 -15.82
C MET A 205 1.75 14.55 -15.48
N LEU A 206 0.69 14.63 -14.68
CA LEU A 206 -0.10 13.46 -14.26
C LEU A 206 -1.20 13.10 -15.26
N PHE A 207 -1.87 14.10 -15.81
CA PHE A 207 -3.05 13.91 -16.67
C PHE A 207 -2.83 14.59 -18.02
N GLU A 208 -2.71 13.80 -19.06
CA GLU A 208 -2.48 14.30 -20.41
C GLU A 208 -3.58 15.28 -20.83
N GLY A 209 -3.17 16.47 -21.25
CA GLY A 209 -4.09 17.52 -21.71
C GLY A 209 -4.93 18.18 -20.61
N CYS A 210 -4.70 17.87 -19.35
CA CYS A 210 -5.45 18.46 -18.24
C CYS A 210 -5.16 19.96 -18.10
N ARG A 211 -6.23 20.76 -18.10
CA ARG A 211 -6.20 22.20 -17.83
C ARG A 211 -6.89 22.57 -16.51
N MET A 212 -7.39 21.57 -15.79
CA MET A 212 -8.07 21.76 -14.52
C MET A 212 -7.06 22.23 -13.47
N LYS A 213 -7.55 23.05 -12.53
CA LYS A 213 -6.81 23.51 -11.36
C LYS A 213 -7.67 23.27 -10.16
N LEU A 214 -7.11 22.65 -9.13
CA LEU A 214 -7.81 22.44 -7.88
C LEU A 214 -7.73 23.67 -6.97
N PRO A 215 -8.82 24.04 -6.31
CA PRO A 215 -8.77 24.95 -5.17
C PRO A 215 -8.06 24.27 -4.00
N ASN A 216 -7.45 25.07 -3.11
CA ASN A 216 -6.86 24.53 -1.87
C ASN A 216 -7.95 24.21 -0.84
N ILE A 217 -8.72 23.18 -1.14
CA ILE A 217 -9.78 22.64 -0.26
C ILE A 217 -9.34 21.26 0.20
N PRO A 218 -9.31 20.98 1.51
CA PRO A 218 -8.89 19.69 2.04
C PRO A 218 -9.68 18.52 1.41
N GLY A 219 -8.95 17.51 0.92
CA GLY A 219 -9.53 16.32 0.31
C GLY A 219 -10.07 16.50 -1.12
N ARG A 220 -10.07 17.72 -1.68
CA ARG A 220 -10.41 17.91 -3.09
C ARG A 220 -9.29 17.34 -3.96
N CYS A 221 -9.65 16.55 -4.97
CA CYS A 221 -8.69 15.87 -5.83
C CYS A 221 -9.12 15.80 -7.28
N LEU A 222 -8.15 15.55 -8.16
CA LEU A 222 -8.36 15.03 -9.50
C LEU A 222 -7.97 13.56 -9.55
N ILE A 223 -8.78 12.76 -10.21
CA ILE A 223 -8.51 11.35 -10.47
C ILE A 223 -8.83 11.03 -11.93
N GLN A 224 -8.00 10.16 -12.54
CA GLN A 224 -8.27 9.65 -13.86
C GLN A 224 -8.93 8.27 -13.79
N LEU A 225 -10.11 8.16 -14.38
CA LEU A 225 -10.87 6.92 -14.53
C LEU A 225 -11.24 6.76 -16.02
N ASN A 226 -10.92 5.61 -16.61
CA ASN A 226 -11.23 5.33 -18.01
C ASN A 226 -10.79 6.44 -18.98
N LYS A 227 -9.59 7.01 -18.77
CA LYS A 227 -9.00 8.12 -19.54
C LYS A 227 -9.68 9.49 -19.37
N HIS A 228 -10.71 9.61 -18.55
CA HIS A 228 -11.33 10.88 -18.18
C HIS A 228 -10.83 11.34 -16.81
N THR A 229 -10.58 12.64 -16.68
CA THR A 229 -10.17 13.25 -15.41
C THR A 229 -11.38 13.88 -14.73
N TYR A 230 -11.65 13.46 -13.50
CA TYR A 230 -12.76 13.92 -12.68
C TYR A 230 -12.25 14.68 -11.46
N GLU A 231 -12.97 15.72 -11.10
CA GLU A 231 -12.85 16.34 -9.78
C GLU A 231 -13.65 15.53 -8.76
N SER A 232 -13.07 15.26 -7.61
CA SER A 232 -13.65 14.38 -6.61
C SER A 232 -13.34 14.86 -5.21
N GLN A 233 -14.04 14.35 -4.21
CA GLN A 233 -13.83 14.66 -2.80
C GLN A 233 -13.46 13.39 -2.04
N MET A 234 -12.26 13.38 -1.42
CA MET A 234 -11.81 12.28 -0.59
C MET A 234 -12.52 12.23 0.76
N TYR A 235 -12.76 11.02 1.26
CA TYR A 235 -13.28 10.82 2.61
C TYR A 235 -12.23 11.23 3.67
N LEU A 236 -12.73 11.71 4.80
CA LEU A 236 -11.90 11.85 6.00
C LEU A 236 -11.75 10.47 6.66
N SER A 237 -10.52 9.98 6.74
CA SER A 237 -10.24 8.63 7.25
C SER A 237 -10.61 8.48 8.73
N PHE A 238 -10.17 9.41 9.57
CA PHE A 238 -10.44 9.44 11.00
C PHE A 238 -10.68 10.88 11.43
N GLU A 239 -11.82 11.11 12.09
CA GLU A 239 -12.18 12.42 12.62
C GLU A 239 -11.34 12.76 13.86
N GLY A 240 -11.08 14.03 14.06
CA GLY A 240 -10.37 14.60 15.22
C GLY A 240 -9.73 15.93 14.86
N GLU A 241 -9.90 16.92 15.71
CA GLU A 241 -9.25 18.23 15.53
C GLU A 241 -7.75 18.13 15.75
N LYS A 242 -7.34 17.36 16.76
CA LYS A 242 -5.94 17.16 17.13
C LYS A 242 -5.40 15.81 16.65
N GLU A 243 -4.10 15.77 16.43
CA GLU A 243 -3.44 14.55 15.93
C GLU A 243 -3.62 13.36 16.89
N PHE A 244 -3.49 13.57 18.20
CA PHE A 244 -3.64 12.49 19.17
C PHE A 244 -5.04 11.87 19.17
N GLU A 245 -6.09 12.66 18.88
CA GLU A 245 -7.47 12.16 18.76
C GLU A 245 -7.61 11.24 17.55
N ARG A 246 -7.00 11.61 16.43
CA ARG A 246 -6.97 10.77 15.22
C ARG A 246 -6.17 9.48 15.46
N VAL A 247 -5.03 9.59 16.14
CA VAL A 247 -4.21 8.41 16.51
C VAL A 247 -5.02 7.46 17.39
N GLN A 248 -5.74 7.97 18.40
CA GLN A 248 -6.59 7.16 19.26
C GLN A 248 -7.65 6.40 18.42
N LYS A 249 -8.29 7.08 17.49
CA LYS A 249 -9.30 6.45 16.61
C LYS A 249 -8.70 5.41 15.66
N ILE A 250 -7.45 5.59 15.19
CA ILE A 250 -6.75 4.57 14.43
C ILE A 250 -6.51 3.34 15.30
N GLN A 251 -6.04 3.51 16.53
CA GLN A 251 -5.80 2.41 17.47
C GLN A 251 -7.09 1.66 17.83
N ASP A 252 -8.17 2.38 18.09
CA ASP A 252 -9.49 1.79 18.34
C ASP A 252 -10.01 1.01 17.12
N PHE A 253 -9.80 1.56 15.92
CA PHE A 253 -10.12 0.89 14.66
C PHE A 253 -9.33 -0.41 14.49
N VAL A 254 -8.00 -0.37 14.70
CA VAL A 254 -7.12 -1.56 14.62
C VAL A 254 -7.60 -2.64 15.57
N LYS A 255 -7.87 -2.28 16.84
CA LYS A 255 -8.38 -3.22 17.84
C LYS A 255 -9.70 -3.86 17.39
N LYS A 256 -10.65 -3.05 16.94
CA LYS A 256 -11.97 -3.52 16.46
C LYS A 256 -11.84 -4.47 15.25
N GLN A 257 -10.97 -4.15 14.29
CA GLN A 257 -10.77 -5.02 13.13
C GLN A 257 -10.10 -6.34 13.51
N ASN A 258 -9.14 -6.31 14.43
CA ASN A 258 -8.47 -7.51 14.91
C ASN A 258 -9.42 -8.43 15.72
N GLU A 259 -10.38 -7.87 16.44
CA GLU A 259 -11.44 -8.64 17.09
C GLU A 259 -12.40 -9.28 16.06
N LYS A 260 -12.64 -8.62 14.94
CA LYS A 260 -13.49 -9.13 13.84
C LYS A 260 -12.81 -10.28 13.07
N TYR A 261 -11.50 -10.19 12.88
CA TYR A 261 -10.73 -11.13 12.08
C TYR A 261 -9.70 -11.86 12.94
N THR A 262 -10.06 -13.04 13.44
CA THR A 262 -9.22 -13.87 14.34
C THR A 262 -8.46 -14.99 13.60
N GLY A 263 -8.59 -15.09 12.29
CA GLY A 263 -7.95 -16.08 11.43
C GLY A 263 -6.46 -15.80 11.15
N MET A 264 -6.01 -16.17 9.96
CA MET A 264 -4.63 -15.92 9.52
C MET A 264 -4.33 -14.42 9.48
N LYS A 265 -3.09 -14.07 9.81
CA LYS A 265 -2.55 -12.72 9.72
C LYS A 265 -1.61 -12.60 8.52
N ALA A 266 -1.38 -11.38 8.08
CA ALA A 266 -0.35 -11.10 7.07
C ALA A 266 1.02 -11.61 7.54
N ALA A 267 1.81 -12.12 6.60
CA ALA A 267 3.19 -12.54 6.87
C ALA A 267 4.01 -11.35 7.37
N ILE A 268 4.65 -11.51 8.53
CA ILE A 268 5.42 -10.44 9.17
C ILE A 268 6.74 -10.27 8.43
N ILE A 269 7.17 -9.00 8.24
CA ILE A 269 8.52 -8.69 7.76
C ILE A 269 9.53 -9.31 8.73
N PRO A 270 10.43 -10.20 8.28
CA PRO A 270 11.42 -10.81 9.16
C PRO A 270 12.31 -9.75 9.84
N GLU A 271 12.46 -9.82 11.13
CA GLU A 271 13.35 -8.97 11.91
C GLU A 271 14.21 -9.84 12.84
N ILE A 272 15.49 -9.50 12.95
CA ILE A 272 16.34 -10.11 13.98
C ILE A 272 16.00 -9.43 15.29
N PRO A 273 15.55 -10.17 16.32
CA PRO A 273 15.23 -9.57 17.61
C PRO A 273 16.48 -8.97 18.25
N LYS A 274 16.32 -7.82 18.90
CA LYS A 274 17.43 -7.12 19.58
C LYS A 274 18.11 -7.97 20.65
N GLU A 275 17.36 -8.90 21.24
CA GLU A 275 17.86 -9.88 22.21
C GLU A 275 17.43 -11.27 21.77
N LEU A 276 18.41 -12.10 21.40
CA LEU A 276 18.22 -13.51 21.09
C LEU A 276 18.32 -14.33 22.35
N THR A 277 17.17 -14.67 22.95
CA THR A 277 17.11 -15.62 24.07
C THR A 277 16.81 -17.02 23.57
N LEU A 278 17.32 -18.04 24.28
CA LEU A 278 17.00 -19.45 23.97
C LEU A 278 15.49 -19.70 23.96
N SER A 279 14.74 -19.09 24.87
CA SER A 279 13.29 -19.19 24.92
C SER A 279 12.61 -18.59 23.69
N TYR A 280 13.13 -17.50 23.12
CA TYR A 280 12.65 -16.93 21.87
C TYR A 280 12.87 -17.89 20.70
N ILE A 281 14.09 -18.45 20.59
CA ILE A 281 14.45 -19.41 19.53
C ILE A 281 13.55 -20.66 19.62
N GLN A 282 13.38 -21.21 20.80
CA GLN A 282 12.53 -22.40 21.04
C GLN A 282 11.07 -22.17 20.65
N LYS A 283 10.55 -20.97 20.90
CA LYS A 283 9.15 -20.61 20.58
C LYS A 283 8.94 -20.32 19.12
N THR A 284 9.92 -19.65 18.48
CA THR A 284 9.78 -19.13 17.11
C THR A 284 10.22 -20.12 16.05
N TYR A 285 11.19 -20.99 16.39
CA TYR A 285 11.81 -21.95 15.47
C TYR A 285 11.86 -23.36 16.08
N PRO A 286 10.73 -23.95 16.50
CA PRO A 286 10.73 -25.27 17.15
C PRO A 286 11.29 -26.38 16.28
N ASP A 287 11.11 -26.29 14.95
CA ASP A 287 11.51 -27.32 13.98
C ASP A 287 13.02 -27.34 13.69
N TYR A 288 13.74 -26.32 14.13
CA TYR A 288 15.21 -26.22 13.95
C TYR A 288 16.01 -26.71 15.18
N LEU A 289 15.32 -27.13 16.23
CA LEU A 289 15.93 -27.66 17.46
C LEU A 289 16.04 -29.19 17.36
N GLU A 290 17.15 -29.67 16.79
CA GLU A 290 17.46 -31.09 16.81
C GLU A 290 18.24 -31.47 18.09
N GLU A 291 17.92 -32.62 18.66
CA GLU A 291 18.66 -33.16 19.81
C GLU A 291 20.15 -33.32 19.48
N GLY A 292 21.03 -32.70 20.28
CA GLY A 292 22.46 -32.77 20.13
C GLY A 292 23.11 -31.69 19.23
N LYS A 293 22.32 -30.74 18.69
CA LYS A 293 22.84 -29.58 17.94
C LYS A 293 22.71 -28.30 18.74
N VAL A 294 23.72 -27.44 18.67
CA VAL A 294 23.72 -26.11 19.29
C VAL A 294 23.53 -25.08 18.19
N MET A 295 22.44 -24.28 18.27
CA MET A 295 22.28 -23.11 17.40
C MET A 295 23.23 -22.00 17.84
N LEU A 296 24.04 -21.51 16.87
CA LEU A 296 25.01 -20.44 17.11
C LEU A 296 24.45 -19.05 16.74
N GLY A 297 23.31 -18.98 16.03
CA GLY A 297 22.67 -17.73 15.60
C GLY A 297 21.59 -17.96 14.56
N LEU A 298 20.96 -16.86 14.13
CA LEU A 298 20.06 -16.80 12.98
C LEU A 298 20.86 -16.24 11.80
N GLY A 299 20.94 -16.97 10.70
CA GLY A 299 21.61 -16.57 9.46
C GLY A 299 20.62 -16.05 8.42
#